data_09dc40d191ba16e46a856e41df6c3f6d
#
_entry.id   09dc40d191ba16e46a856e41df6c3f6d
#
_cell.length_a   1.000
_cell.length_b   1.000
_cell.length_c   1.000
_cell.angle_alpha   90.00
_cell.angle_beta   90.00
_cell.angle_gamma   90.00
#
_symmetry.space_group_name_H-M   'P 1'
#
loop_
_entity.id
_entity.type
_entity.pdbx_description
1 polymer ?
#
loop_
_entity_poly.entity_id
_entity_poly.type
_entity_poly.pdbx_seq_one_letter_code
_entity_poly.pdbx_strand_id
1 'polypeptide(L)'
;MNAMTQTKTTESFIPTSDNTRLLRDAFGRFATGVTIVTTMTQDGPVGITANSFSSVSLDPALVLWAPDKKSRRAVHFTAAKNYVIHVLSADQAELCWAVAKDANGLRGLDLATNAEGQPIIEGCLARFECTQSQVVDAGDHTIILGQVDRATIGDDQDALTFFKGQAGTISLQS
;
A
#
# COMPACT_ATOMS: atom_id res chain seq x y z
N MET A 1 0.77 -34.97 -33.83
CA MET A 1 1.30 -33.84 -33.05
C MET A 1 1.09 -34.16 -31.56
N ASN A 2 2.15 -34.62 -30.88
CA ASN A 2 2.07 -34.93 -29.45
C ASN A 2 2.12 -33.61 -28.65
N ALA A 3 1.03 -33.25 -28.01
CA ALA A 3 1.01 -32.21 -27.01
C ALA A 3 1.85 -32.71 -25.81
N MET A 4 3.04 -32.17 -25.64
CA MET A 4 3.83 -32.36 -24.42
C MET A 4 3.02 -31.73 -23.27
N THR A 5 2.43 -32.57 -22.43
CA THR A 5 1.84 -32.19 -21.15
C THR A 5 3.00 -31.74 -20.25
N GLN A 6 3.19 -30.42 -20.13
CA GLN A 6 4.10 -29.89 -19.10
C GLN A 6 3.54 -30.29 -17.74
N THR A 7 4.19 -31.22 -17.09
CA THR A 7 3.93 -31.54 -15.69
C THR A 7 4.24 -30.30 -14.86
N LYS A 8 3.20 -29.62 -14.36
CA LYS A 8 3.36 -28.53 -13.40
C LYS A 8 3.94 -29.11 -12.12
N THR A 9 5.21 -28.82 -11.87
CA THR A 9 5.85 -29.19 -10.60
C THR A 9 5.31 -28.28 -9.51
N THR A 10 4.55 -28.86 -8.57
CA THR A 10 4.11 -28.16 -7.35
C THR A 10 5.16 -28.37 -6.29
N GLU A 11 5.74 -27.31 -5.75
CA GLU A 11 6.72 -27.34 -4.67
C GLU A 11 6.03 -26.92 -3.36
N SER A 12 6.22 -27.71 -2.31
CA SER A 12 5.76 -27.42 -0.95
C SER A 12 6.96 -27.23 -0.03
N PHE A 13 6.92 -26.26 0.85
CA PHE A 13 7.99 -25.99 1.80
C PHE A 13 7.42 -25.49 3.15
N ILE A 14 8.19 -25.72 4.21
CA ILE A 14 7.94 -25.14 5.54
C ILE A 14 8.72 -23.81 5.60
N PRO A 15 8.07 -22.67 5.87
CA PRO A 15 8.77 -21.39 6.00
C PRO A 15 9.77 -21.41 7.16
N THR A 16 11.01 -20.96 6.87
CA THR A 16 12.10 -20.82 7.83
C THR A 16 12.85 -19.51 7.57
N SER A 17 13.75 -19.10 8.45
CA SER A 17 14.64 -17.95 8.23
C SER A 17 15.50 -18.09 6.96
N ASP A 18 15.80 -19.32 6.56
CA ASP A 18 16.74 -19.58 5.43
C ASP A 18 16.05 -19.56 4.06
N ASN A 19 14.71 -19.66 4.03
CA ASN A 19 13.93 -19.68 2.79
C ASN A 19 12.90 -18.53 2.66
N THR A 20 13.14 -17.42 3.34
CA THR A 20 12.26 -16.23 3.32
C THR A 20 11.99 -15.71 1.90
N ARG A 21 12.92 -15.95 0.95
CA ARG A 21 12.74 -15.59 -0.46
C ARG A 21 11.63 -16.41 -1.11
N LEU A 22 11.58 -17.72 -0.87
CA LEU A 22 10.51 -18.58 -1.39
C LEU A 22 9.15 -18.17 -0.84
N LEU A 23 9.09 -17.82 0.46
CA LEU A 23 7.87 -17.33 1.08
C LEU A 23 7.42 -16.01 0.45
N ARG A 24 8.34 -15.08 0.20
CA ARG A 24 8.04 -13.81 -0.49
C ARG A 24 7.55 -14.04 -1.92
N ASP A 25 8.15 -14.99 -2.65
CA ASP A 25 7.71 -15.36 -3.99
C ASP A 25 6.31 -15.98 -3.97
N ALA A 26 5.97 -16.76 -2.93
CA ALA A 26 4.62 -17.28 -2.74
C ALA A 26 3.61 -16.17 -2.44
N PHE A 27 3.91 -15.23 -1.52
CA PHE A 27 3.06 -14.05 -1.25
C PHE A 27 2.88 -13.18 -2.50
N GLY A 28 3.93 -13.01 -3.31
CA GLY A 28 3.89 -12.25 -4.55
C GLY A 28 2.93 -12.81 -5.61
N ARG A 29 2.42 -14.04 -5.44
CA ARG A 29 1.39 -14.62 -6.32
C ARG A 29 -0.02 -14.11 -6.02
N PHE A 30 -0.19 -13.40 -4.93
CA PHE A 30 -1.39 -12.64 -4.65
C PHE A 30 -1.26 -11.26 -5.29
N ALA A 31 -2.00 -11.02 -6.39
CA ALA A 31 -2.02 -9.72 -7.04
C ALA A 31 -2.76 -8.71 -6.15
N THR A 32 -2.13 -7.56 -5.93
CA THR A 32 -2.68 -6.48 -5.10
C THR A 32 -2.78 -5.19 -5.90
N GLY A 33 -3.58 -4.25 -5.44
CA GLY A 33 -3.41 -2.85 -5.75
C GLY A 33 -2.14 -2.28 -5.09
N VAL A 34 -1.84 -1.03 -5.38
CA VAL A 34 -0.75 -0.28 -4.76
C VAL A 34 -1.31 0.98 -4.14
N THR A 35 -0.85 1.29 -2.93
CA THR A 35 -1.22 2.51 -2.21
C THR A 35 0.01 3.31 -1.83
N ILE A 36 -0.17 4.63 -1.67
CA ILE A 36 0.72 5.47 -0.87
C ILE A 36 -0.06 5.91 0.35
N VAL A 37 0.50 5.65 1.53
CA VAL A 37 -0.02 6.18 2.79
C VAL A 37 0.77 7.41 3.16
N THR A 38 0.09 8.52 3.48
CA THR A 38 0.71 9.80 3.83
C THR A 38 0.35 10.23 5.23
N THR A 39 1.27 10.91 5.89
CA THR A 39 1.03 11.65 7.14
C THR A 39 1.88 12.90 7.18
N MET A 40 1.43 13.92 7.94
CA MET A 40 2.20 15.13 8.17
C MET A 40 3.05 14.98 9.43
N THR A 41 4.32 15.39 9.35
CA THR A 41 5.24 15.46 10.47
C THR A 41 5.72 16.89 10.68
N GLN A 42 6.48 17.13 11.75
CA GLN A 42 7.11 18.45 11.99
C GLN A 42 8.10 18.83 10.88
N ASP A 43 8.70 17.83 10.21
CA ASP A 43 9.68 18.02 9.14
C ASP A 43 9.02 18.04 7.73
N GLY A 44 7.69 17.98 7.66
CA GLY A 44 6.92 18.00 6.43
C GLY A 44 6.21 16.65 6.12
N PRO A 45 5.70 16.50 4.88
CA PRO A 45 4.96 15.32 4.47
C PRO A 45 5.85 14.08 4.39
N VAL A 46 5.35 12.97 4.90
CA VAL A 46 5.97 11.64 4.79
C VAL A 46 5.01 10.67 4.12
N GLY A 47 5.54 9.86 3.18
CA GLY A 47 4.79 8.83 2.48
C GLY A 47 5.46 7.46 2.55
N ILE A 48 4.66 6.41 2.56
CA ILE A 48 5.09 5.01 2.38
C ILE A 48 4.26 4.38 1.26
N THR A 49 4.92 3.78 0.28
CA THR A 49 4.28 2.89 -0.69
C THR A 49 4.02 1.53 -0.02
N ALA A 50 2.78 1.07 -0.10
CA ALA A 50 2.35 -0.19 0.48
C ALA A 50 1.36 -0.92 -0.42
N ASN A 51 1.49 -2.24 -0.48
CA ASN A 51 0.52 -3.15 -1.10
C ASN A 51 -0.21 -4.03 -0.07
N SER A 52 -0.01 -3.76 1.21
CA SER A 52 -0.62 -4.47 2.32
C SER A 52 -2.00 -3.93 2.72
N PHE A 53 -2.53 -2.96 1.98
CA PHE A 53 -3.86 -2.42 2.22
C PHE A 53 -4.95 -3.48 2.09
N SER A 54 -5.89 -3.46 3.04
CA SER A 54 -7.14 -4.23 2.96
C SER A 54 -8.29 -3.49 3.61
N SER A 55 -9.48 -3.58 3.00
CA SER A 55 -10.74 -3.25 3.67
C SER A 55 -11.03 -4.30 4.75
N VAL A 56 -11.59 -3.86 5.89
CA VAL A 56 -11.85 -4.72 7.05
C VAL A 56 -13.33 -4.76 7.39
N SER A 57 -13.99 -3.60 7.50
CA SER A 57 -15.38 -3.50 7.97
C SER A 57 -16.08 -2.31 7.32
N LEU A 58 -17.39 -2.42 7.16
CA LEU A 58 -18.25 -1.33 6.71
C LEU A 58 -18.92 -0.61 7.88
N ASP A 59 -19.15 -1.29 9.01
CA ASP A 59 -19.74 -0.73 10.20
C ASP A 59 -19.08 -1.32 11.47
N PRO A 60 -18.22 -0.53 12.16
CA PRO A 60 -17.65 0.73 11.71
C PRO A 60 -16.78 0.57 10.46
N ALA A 61 -16.62 1.64 9.68
CA ALA A 61 -15.79 1.64 8.48
C ALA A 61 -14.31 1.53 8.87
N LEU A 62 -13.70 0.37 8.61
CA LEU A 62 -12.31 0.07 8.98
C LEU A 62 -11.50 -0.42 7.80
N VAL A 63 -10.24 -0.01 7.78
CA VAL A 63 -9.21 -0.49 6.87
C VAL A 63 -7.96 -0.88 7.64
N LEU A 64 -7.09 -1.71 7.06
CA LEU A 64 -5.77 -1.99 7.58
C LEU A 64 -4.69 -1.81 6.51
N TRP A 65 -3.47 -1.62 6.98
CA TRP A 65 -2.24 -1.70 6.20
C TRP A 65 -1.06 -2.02 7.15
N ALA A 66 0.09 -2.41 6.59
CA ALA A 66 1.20 -2.86 7.43
C ALA A 66 2.56 -2.35 6.92
N PRO A 67 3.18 -1.35 7.57
CA PRO A 67 4.55 -0.94 7.32
C PRO A 67 5.57 -1.93 7.89
N ASP A 68 6.67 -2.16 7.16
CA ASP A 68 7.85 -2.90 7.64
C ASP A 68 8.51 -2.10 8.79
N LYS A 69 8.75 -2.75 9.93
CA LYS A 69 9.43 -2.17 11.11
C LYS A 69 10.84 -1.67 10.82
N LYS A 70 11.52 -2.23 9.80
CA LYS A 70 12.83 -1.76 9.36
C LYS A 70 12.78 -0.45 8.58
N SER A 71 11.60 -0.05 8.11
CA SER A 71 11.44 1.25 7.46
C SER A 71 11.61 2.37 8.46
N ARG A 72 12.56 3.27 8.21
CA ARG A 72 12.76 4.48 9.05
C ARG A 72 11.51 5.38 9.10
N ARG A 73 10.58 5.21 8.16
CA ARG A 73 9.32 5.95 8.09
C ARG A 73 8.21 5.35 8.96
N ALA A 74 8.31 4.06 9.31
CA ALA A 74 7.28 3.35 10.06
C ALA A 74 6.92 4.05 11.38
N VAL A 75 7.93 4.61 12.08
CA VAL A 75 7.74 5.33 13.34
C VAL A 75 6.78 6.52 13.21
N HIS A 76 6.79 7.23 12.09
CA HIS A 76 5.89 8.36 11.87
C HIS A 76 4.43 7.90 11.79
N PHE A 77 4.19 6.74 11.17
CA PHE A 77 2.84 6.20 11.01
C PHE A 77 2.33 5.48 12.26
N THR A 78 3.18 4.78 13.00
CA THR A 78 2.76 4.16 14.26
C THR A 78 2.43 5.18 15.35
N ALA A 79 3.00 6.38 15.26
CA ALA A 79 2.73 7.49 16.18
C ALA A 79 1.66 8.47 15.66
N ALA A 80 1.28 8.40 14.38
CA ALA A 80 0.33 9.32 13.77
C ALA A 80 -1.08 9.08 14.29
N LYS A 81 -1.77 10.14 14.68
CA LYS A 81 -3.21 10.08 14.97
C LYS A 81 -4.04 9.94 13.68
N ASN A 82 -3.65 10.68 12.64
CA ASN A 82 -4.35 10.72 11.37
C ASN A 82 -3.37 10.42 10.22
N TYR A 83 -3.89 9.78 9.18
CA TYR A 83 -3.16 9.50 7.95
C TYR A 83 -4.14 9.35 6.77
N VAL A 84 -3.62 9.37 5.56
CA VAL A 84 -4.43 9.20 4.36
C VAL A 84 -3.87 8.06 3.51
N ILE A 85 -4.74 7.16 3.07
CA ILE A 85 -4.42 6.08 2.14
C ILE A 85 -4.90 6.48 0.75
N HIS A 86 -3.99 6.47 -0.23
CA HIS A 86 -4.26 6.79 -1.62
C HIS A 86 -4.11 5.53 -2.47
N VAL A 87 -5.19 5.08 -3.12
CA VAL A 87 -5.19 3.97 -4.06
C VAL A 87 -4.74 4.50 -5.42
N LEU A 88 -3.61 4.03 -5.91
CA LEU A 88 -2.95 4.63 -7.08
C LEU A 88 -3.57 4.18 -8.40
N SER A 89 -3.70 5.14 -9.33
CA SER A 89 -3.93 4.87 -10.75
C SER A 89 -2.63 4.41 -11.42
N ALA A 90 -2.74 3.78 -12.60
CA ALA A 90 -1.59 3.34 -13.38
C ALA A 90 -0.64 4.48 -13.74
N ASP A 91 -1.18 5.69 -13.99
CA ASP A 91 -0.41 6.89 -14.32
C ASP A 91 0.48 7.38 -13.17
N GLN A 92 0.21 6.93 -11.95
CA GLN A 92 0.98 7.29 -10.75
C GLN A 92 2.16 6.34 -10.46
N ALA A 93 2.54 5.48 -11.43
CA ALA A 93 3.63 4.53 -11.25
C ALA A 93 4.97 5.20 -10.91
N GLU A 94 5.31 6.33 -11.53
CA GLU A 94 6.55 7.07 -11.24
C GLU A 94 6.55 7.61 -9.80
N LEU A 95 5.44 8.21 -9.36
CA LEU A 95 5.28 8.68 -7.98
C LEU A 95 5.40 7.52 -6.98
N CYS A 96 4.75 6.38 -7.27
CA CYS A 96 4.85 5.16 -6.49
C CYS A 96 6.31 4.78 -6.23
N TRP A 97 7.14 4.72 -7.28
CA TRP A 97 8.54 4.37 -7.18
C TRP A 97 9.40 5.44 -6.51
N ALA A 98 9.12 6.73 -6.74
CA ALA A 98 9.81 7.82 -6.05
C ALA A 98 9.62 7.71 -4.54
N VAL A 99 8.38 7.53 -4.08
CA VAL A 99 8.05 7.36 -2.67
C VAL A 99 8.62 6.04 -2.12
N ALA A 100 8.63 4.95 -2.89
CA ALA A 100 9.19 3.68 -2.42
C ALA A 100 10.70 3.78 -2.14
N LYS A 101 11.44 4.49 -3.00
CA LYS A 101 12.91 4.59 -2.94
C LYS A 101 13.40 5.61 -1.91
N ASP A 102 12.70 6.74 -1.75
CA ASP A 102 13.15 7.86 -0.94
C ASP A 102 12.09 8.27 0.09
N ALA A 103 12.53 8.43 1.34
CA ALA A 103 11.71 9.02 2.39
C ALA A 103 11.24 10.44 2.06
N ASN A 104 11.97 11.14 1.19
CA ASN A 104 11.66 12.48 0.71
C ASN A 104 10.92 12.49 -0.64
N GLY A 105 10.43 11.34 -1.10
CA GLY A 105 9.77 11.22 -2.41
C GLY A 105 8.52 12.09 -2.59
N LEU A 106 8.00 12.66 -1.50
CA LEU A 106 6.93 13.66 -1.52
C LEU A 106 7.43 15.10 -1.42
N ARG A 107 8.72 15.33 -1.11
CA ARG A 107 9.27 16.70 -0.98
C ARG A 107 9.32 17.39 -2.33
N GLY A 108 8.90 18.66 -2.32
CA GLY A 108 8.87 19.49 -3.54
C GLY A 108 7.62 19.29 -4.39
N LEU A 109 6.73 18.38 -4.01
CA LEU A 109 5.40 18.31 -4.59
C LEU A 109 4.51 19.36 -3.92
N ASP A 110 3.70 20.03 -4.72
CA ASP A 110 2.65 20.93 -4.23
C ASP A 110 1.45 20.06 -3.81
N LEU A 111 1.47 19.60 -2.54
CA LEU A 111 0.45 18.73 -2.00
C LEU A 111 -0.62 19.56 -1.29
N ALA A 112 -1.88 19.36 -1.67
CA ALA A 112 -3.01 19.81 -0.87
C ALA A 112 -3.00 19.13 0.51
N THR A 113 -3.74 19.70 1.45
CA THR A 113 -3.97 19.07 2.76
C THR A 113 -5.46 18.96 3.03
N ASN A 114 -5.85 17.91 3.78
CA ASN A 114 -7.22 17.79 4.28
C ASN A 114 -7.47 18.68 5.51
N ALA A 115 -8.67 18.59 6.08
CA ALA A 115 -9.07 19.38 7.26
C ALA A 115 -8.19 19.08 8.49
N GLU A 116 -7.62 17.89 8.60
CA GLU A 116 -6.72 17.44 9.67
C GLU A 116 -5.24 17.78 9.35
N GLY A 117 -4.99 18.51 8.25
CA GLY A 117 -3.63 18.90 7.82
C GLY A 117 -2.81 17.77 7.22
N GLN A 118 -3.43 16.65 6.84
CA GLN A 118 -2.71 15.52 6.24
C GLN A 118 -2.50 15.71 4.75
N PRO A 119 -1.34 15.28 4.19
CA PRO A 119 -1.01 15.49 2.77
C PRO A 119 -1.94 14.66 1.86
N ILE A 120 -2.43 15.30 0.81
CA ILE A 120 -3.29 14.72 -0.21
C ILE A 120 -2.55 14.59 -1.52
N ILE A 121 -2.58 13.39 -2.11
CA ILE A 121 -2.14 13.12 -3.48
C ILE A 121 -3.40 13.09 -4.35
N GLU A 122 -3.46 13.97 -5.34
CA GLU A 122 -4.57 14.04 -6.28
C GLU A 122 -4.42 12.99 -7.41
N GLY A 123 -5.51 12.75 -8.17
CA GLY A 123 -5.51 11.81 -9.30
C GLY A 123 -5.53 10.33 -8.91
N CYS A 124 -5.80 10.00 -7.65
CA CYS A 124 -5.93 8.64 -7.18
C CYS A 124 -7.31 8.06 -7.50
N LEU A 125 -7.40 6.73 -7.68
CA LEU A 125 -8.67 6.02 -7.88
C LEU A 125 -9.60 6.12 -6.68
N ALA A 126 -9.02 6.09 -5.48
CA ALA A 126 -9.74 6.30 -4.24
C ALA A 126 -8.81 6.84 -3.16
N ARG A 127 -9.38 7.51 -2.18
CA ARG A 127 -8.67 8.05 -1.03
C ARG A 127 -9.47 7.79 0.23
N PHE A 128 -8.77 7.35 1.29
CA PHE A 128 -9.35 7.11 2.61
C PHE A 128 -8.61 7.98 3.64
N GLU A 129 -9.31 8.94 4.22
CA GLU A 129 -8.82 9.78 5.31
C GLU A 129 -9.18 9.07 6.61
N CYS A 130 -8.16 8.74 7.41
CA CYS A 130 -8.31 7.82 8.53
C CYS A 130 -7.82 8.39 9.85
N THR A 131 -8.57 8.10 10.91
CA THR A 131 -8.06 8.16 12.29
C THR A 131 -7.53 6.80 12.68
N GLN A 132 -6.32 6.75 13.25
CA GLN A 132 -5.71 5.51 13.72
C GLN A 132 -6.53 4.92 14.86
N SER A 133 -7.02 3.70 14.68
CA SER A 133 -7.84 2.97 15.65
C SER A 133 -7.02 2.04 16.52
N GLN A 134 -6.10 1.28 15.92
CA GLN A 134 -5.28 0.31 16.64
C GLN A 134 -3.94 0.08 15.93
N VAL A 135 -2.92 -0.22 16.72
CA VAL A 135 -1.60 -0.64 16.25
C VAL A 135 -1.29 -2.00 16.85
N VAL A 136 -0.98 -2.98 16.01
CA VAL A 136 -0.74 -4.36 16.42
C VAL A 136 0.65 -4.81 15.97
N ASP A 137 1.42 -5.38 16.89
CA ASP A 137 2.70 -6.00 16.57
C ASP A 137 2.48 -7.29 15.76
N ALA A 138 3.12 -7.40 14.59
CA ALA A 138 2.90 -8.50 13.65
C ALA A 138 4.21 -8.96 13.00
N GLY A 139 5.08 -9.58 13.78
CA GLY A 139 6.36 -10.09 13.29
C GLY A 139 7.33 -8.98 12.86
N ASP A 140 7.75 -8.98 11.59
CA ASP A 140 8.63 -7.93 11.02
C ASP A 140 7.85 -6.69 10.53
N HIS A 141 6.53 -6.71 10.60
CA HIS A 141 5.63 -5.61 10.28
C HIS A 141 4.84 -5.15 11.51
N THR A 142 4.20 -4.00 11.37
CA THR A 142 3.22 -3.49 12.32
C THR A 142 1.89 -3.33 11.57
N ILE A 143 0.82 -3.97 12.04
CA ILE A 143 -0.52 -3.74 11.45
C ILE A 143 -1.09 -2.46 12.06
N ILE A 144 -1.53 -1.55 11.21
CA ILE A 144 -2.22 -0.32 11.58
C ILE A 144 -3.66 -0.42 11.08
N LEU A 145 -4.61 -0.42 12.03
CA LEU A 145 -6.02 -0.26 11.72
C LEU A 145 -6.39 1.22 11.75
N GLY A 146 -7.17 1.64 10.76
CA GLY A 146 -7.74 2.96 10.69
C GLY A 146 -9.25 2.92 10.57
N GLN A 147 -9.91 3.80 11.30
CA GLN A 147 -11.29 4.14 11.03
C GLN A 147 -11.32 5.14 9.89
N VAL A 148 -12.12 4.85 8.88
CA VAL A 148 -12.30 5.75 7.73
C VAL A 148 -13.29 6.85 8.14
N ASP A 149 -12.78 8.08 8.23
CA ASP A 149 -13.59 9.26 8.57
C ASP A 149 -14.20 9.88 7.31
N ARG A 150 -13.46 9.77 6.18
CA ARG A 150 -13.89 10.24 4.86
C ARG A 150 -13.32 9.34 3.76
N ALA A 151 -14.14 9.01 2.78
CA ALA A 151 -13.71 8.36 1.55
C ALA A 151 -14.00 9.28 0.35
N THR A 152 -13.08 9.28 -0.62
CA THR A 152 -13.25 9.95 -1.92
C THR A 152 -13.05 8.92 -3.00
N ILE A 153 -13.93 8.91 -3.99
CA ILE A 153 -13.79 8.11 -5.22
C ILE A 153 -13.32 9.06 -6.30
N GLY A 154 -12.18 8.74 -6.93
CA GLY A 154 -11.63 9.48 -8.06
C GLY A 154 -12.26 9.09 -9.39
N ASP A 155 -11.66 9.58 -10.48
CA ASP A 155 -12.08 9.24 -11.83
C ASP A 155 -11.83 7.76 -12.13
N ASP A 156 -12.63 7.20 -13.06
CA ASP A 156 -12.48 5.83 -13.53
C ASP A 156 -11.25 5.72 -14.45
N GLN A 157 -10.18 5.18 -13.91
CA GLN A 157 -8.88 5.01 -14.57
C GLN A 157 -8.37 3.59 -14.32
N ASP A 158 -7.35 3.20 -15.07
CA ASP A 158 -6.65 1.94 -14.87
C ASP A 158 -5.96 1.90 -13.50
N ALA A 159 -6.03 0.74 -12.83
CA ALA A 159 -5.42 0.56 -11.53
C ALA A 159 -3.94 0.18 -11.61
N LEU A 160 -3.09 0.80 -10.78
CA LEU A 160 -1.73 0.33 -10.55
C LEU A 160 -1.77 -0.93 -9.69
N THR A 161 -1.12 -2.00 -10.15
CA THR A 161 -1.08 -3.29 -9.46
C THR A 161 0.33 -3.76 -9.19
N PHE A 162 0.46 -4.71 -8.26
CA PHE A 162 1.71 -5.38 -7.95
C PHE A 162 1.52 -6.89 -7.94
N PHE A 163 2.30 -7.60 -8.76
CA PHE A 163 2.23 -9.05 -8.91
C PHE A 163 3.62 -9.63 -9.17
N LYS A 164 4.01 -10.66 -8.44
CA LYS A 164 5.33 -11.33 -8.56
C LYS A 164 6.52 -10.37 -8.56
N GLY A 165 6.47 -9.35 -7.70
CA GLY A 165 7.55 -8.38 -7.58
C GLY A 165 7.58 -7.32 -8.68
N GLN A 166 6.57 -7.23 -9.53
CA GLN A 166 6.47 -6.30 -10.64
C GLN A 166 5.20 -5.45 -10.55
N ALA A 167 5.34 -4.18 -10.93
CA ALA A 167 4.19 -3.33 -11.16
C ALA A 167 3.51 -3.72 -12.49
N GLY A 168 2.20 -3.60 -12.52
CA GLY A 168 1.37 -3.84 -13.69
C GLY A 168 0.13 -2.95 -13.67
N THR A 169 -0.75 -3.15 -14.62
CA THR A 169 -1.99 -2.40 -14.77
C THR A 169 -3.17 -3.35 -14.90
N ILE A 170 -4.29 -3.01 -14.27
CA ILE A 170 -5.58 -3.64 -14.54
C ILE A 170 -6.50 -2.60 -15.16
N SER A 171 -7.02 -2.94 -16.34
CA SER A 171 -8.07 -2.20 -17.06
C SER A 171 -9.33 -3.07 -17.08
N LEU A 172 -10.47 -2.48 -16.79
CA LEU A 172 -11.76 -3.13 -17.04
C LEU A 172 -12.16 -2.84 -18.48
N GLN A 173 -12.41 -3.90 -19.27
CA GLN A 173 -13.03 -3.71 -20.57
C GLN A 173 -14.51 -3.35 -20.33
N SER A 174 -14.88 -2.17 -20.76
CA SER A 174 -16.28 -1.69 -20.81
C SER A 174 -17.10 -2.43 -21.87
#